data_003e2e9e781ee15e49b44257c6171ab4
#
_entry.id   003e2e9e781ee15e49b44257c6171ab4
#
_cell.length_a   1.000
_cell.length_b   1.000
_cell.length_c   1.000
_cell.angle_alpha   90.00
_cell.angle_beta   90.00
_cell.angle_gamma   90.00
#
_symmetry.space_group_name_H-M   'P 1'
#
loop_
_entity.id
_entity.type
_entity.pdbx_description
1 polymer ?
#
loop_
_entity_poly.entity_id
_entity_poly.type
_entity_poly.pdbx_seq_one_letter_code
_entity_poly.pdbx_strand_id
1 'polypeptide(L)'
;ILASNDYTAIPFTVTETAAVKAGYPMTLAGKKAVAAGETGSKTINADGILLYDVDPAENPNASLLIRGVIDTKKAAASSSFTYDADAIKALKTAVPGIFCRDNISVNA
;
A
#
# COMPACT_ATOMS: atom_id res chain seq x y z
N ILE A 1 -7.59 5.98 0.83
CA ILE A 1 -7.31 4.70 1.48
C ILE A 1 -7.12 4.79 3.00
N LEU A 2 -6.91 5.97 3.53
CA LEU A 2 -6.67 6.14 4.96
C LEU A 2 -7.95 5.92 5.76
N ALA A 3 -7.81 5.28 6.92
CA ALA A 3 -8.87 5.12 7.88
C ALA A 3 -8.73 6.12 9.03
N SER A 4 -7.64 6.86 9.07
CA SER A 4 -7.36 7.84 10.12
C SER A 4 -6.59 9.00 9.52
N ASN A 5 -6.74 10.18 10.11
CA ASN A 5 -5.98 11.35 9.70
C ASN A 5 -4.58 11.39 10.31
N ASP A 6 -4.28 10.48 11.21
CA ASP A 6 -2.97 10.44 11.86
C ASP A 6 -2.06 9.49 11.07
N TYR A 7 -1.18 10.04 10.27
CA TYR A 7 -0.30 9.23 9.43
C TYR A 7 1.01 9.97 9.16
N THR A 8 1.99 9.21 8.68
CA THR A 8 3.28 9.74 8.23
C THR A 8 3.57 9.21 6.84
N ALA A 9 3.84 10.13 5.93
CA ALA A 9 4.21 9.78 4.55
C ALA A 9 5.49 10.52 4.18
N ILE A 10 6.28 9.90 3.29
CA ILE A 10 7.52 10.49 2.80
C ILE A 10 7.46 10.61 1.28
N PRO A 11 8.12 11.61 0.71
CA PRO A 11 8.19 11.72 -0.75
C PRO A 11 9.06 10.64 -1.35
N PHE A 12 8.68 10.16 -2.52
CA PHE A 12 9.50 9.22 -3.30
C PHE A 12 9.12 9.35 -4.77
N THR A 13 9.89 8.72 -5.63
CA THR A 13 9.68 8.79 -7.08
C THR A 13 9.28 7.41 -7.58
N VAL A 14 8.15 7.33 -8.25
CA VAL A 14 7.69 6.08 -8.87
C VAL A 14 8.47 5.86 -10.15
N THR A 15 9.05 4.68 -10.29
CA THR A 15 9.86 4.30 -11.44
C THR A 15 9.20 3.24 -12.31
N GLU A 16 7.92 2.96 -12.07
CA GLU A 16 7.13 2.11 -12.96
C GLU A 16 6.85 2.86 -14.25
N THR A 17 6.52 2.12 -15.31
CA THR A 17 6.20 2.73 -16.59
C THR A 17 4.72 3.05 -16.74
N ALA A 18 3.87 2.39 -15.97
CA ALA A 18 2.43 2.58 -16.02
C ALA A 18 1.94 3.23 -14.72
N ALA A 19 0.73 3.78 -14.78
CA ALA A 19 0.11 4.39 -13.62
C ALA A 19 -0.06 3.37 -12.50
N VAL A 20 0.08 3.85 -11.27
CA VAL A 20 -0.12 3.04 -10.07
C VAL A 20 -1.19 3.71 -9.24
N LYS A 21 -2.15 2.96 -8.77
CA LYS A 21 -3.26 3.49 -7.98
C LYS A 21 -2.95 3.45 -6.49
N ALA A 22 -3.51 4.40 -5.76
CA ALA A 22 -3.35 4.49 -4.32
C ALA A 22 -3.73 3.17 -3.65
N GLY A 23 -2.99 2.81 -2.62
CA GLY A 23 -3.22 1.58 -1.89
C GLY A 23 -2.32 0.44 -2.29
N TYR A 24 -1.49 0.61 -3.30
CA TYR A 24 -0.56 -0.44 -3.74
C TYR A 24 0.71 -0.41 -2.89
N PRO A 25 1.16 -1.57 -2.36
CA PRO A 25 2.43 -1.62 -1.64
C PRO A 25 3.60 -1.31 -2.58
N MET A 26 4.49 -0.43 -2.14
CA MET A 26 5.58 0.07 -2.98
C MET A 26 6.91 -0.03 -2.25
N THR A 27 7.98 -0.03 -3.02
CA THR A 27 9.33 0.07 -2.49
C THR A 27 9.83 1.51 -2.61
N LEU A 28 10.84 1.87 -1.82
CA LEU A 28 11.47 3.18 -1.94
C LEU A 28 12.13 3.39 -3.29
N ALA A 29 12.46 2.32 -3.99
CA ALA A 29 13.00 2.42 -5.34
C ALA A 29 11.94 2.81 -6.37
N GLY A 30 10.69 2.94 -5.95
CA GLY A 30 9.62 3.38 -6.83
C GLY A 30 8.92 2.26 -7.57
N LYS A 31 9.15 1.02 -7.18
CA LYS A 31 8.56 -0.14 -7.83
C LYS A 31 7.43 -0.73 -6.99
N LYS A 32 6.48 -1.35 -7.67
CA LYS A 32 5.46 -2.14 -6.99
C LYS A 32 6.12 -3.27 -6.22
N ALA A 33 5.74 -3.43 -4.97
CA ALA A 33 6.16 -4.56 -4.18
C ALA A 33 5.42 -5.80 -4.65
N VAL A 34 6.13 -6.89 -4.80
CA VAL A 34 5.56 -8.14 -5.31
C VAL A 34 5.45 -9.13 -4.18
N ALA A 35 4.29 -9.75 -4.05
CA ALA A 35 4.12 -10.84 -3.10
C ALA A 35 4.90 -12.05 -3.60
N ALA A 36 5.65 -12.66 -2.70
CA ALA A 36 6.36 -13.88 -2.98
C ALA A 36 5.78 -15.01 -2.12
N GLY A 37 5.84 -16.23 -2.61
CA GLY A 37 5.24 -17.35 -1.90
C GLY A 37 3.76 -17.43 -2.20
N GLU A 38 3.38 -18.32 -3.08
CA GLU A 38 2.00 -18.37 -3.54
C GLU A 38 1.15 -19.32 -2.74
N THR A 39 1.77 -20.22 -2.02
CA THR A 39 1.06 -21.26 -1.31
C THR A 39 1.42 -21.20 0.15
N GLY A 40 0.48 -20.84 0.97
CA GLY A 40 0.64 -20.94 2.41
C GLY A 40 1.26 -19.72 3.07
N SER A 41 2.28 -19.10 2.49
CA SER A 41 2.83 -17.91 3.08
C SER A 41 3.28 -16.94 2.00
N LYS A 42 3.07 -15.67 2.26
CA LYS A 42 3.48 -14.59 1.36
C LYS A 42 4.53 -13.74 2.04
N THR A 43 5.46 -13.26 1.24
CA THR A 43 6.42 -12.25 1.67
C THR A 43 6.26 -11.06 0.73
N ILE A 44 6.07 -9.89 1.29
CA ILE A 44 5.94 -8.67 0.52
C ILE A 44 7.08 -7.75 0.93
N ASN A 45 7.94 -7.40 -0.04
CA ASN A 45 9.08 -6.55 0.21
C ASN A 45 8.70 -5.10 -0.07
N ALA A 46 7.87 -4.55 0.79
CA ALA A 46 7.40 -3.18 0.66
C ALA A 46 8.07 -2.29 1.68
N ASP A 47 8.24 -1.03 1.33
CA ASP A 47 8.71 0.00 2.25
C ASP A 47 7.56 0.90 2.71
N GLY A 48 6.43 0.83 2.04
CA GLY A 48 5.24 1.57 2.40
C GLY A 48 4.10 1.32 1.42
N ILE A 49 3.07 2.15 1.52
CA ILE A 49 1.88 2.05 0.68
C ILE A 49 1.73 3.35 -0.10
N LEU A 50 1.41 3.27 -1.37
CA LEU A 50 1.18 4.46 -2.19
C LEU A 50 -0.05 5.19 -1.68
N LEU A 51 0.12 6.48 -1.35
CA LEU A 51 -0.94 7.25 -0.71
C LEU A 51 -1.93 7.84 -1.72
N TYR A 52 -1.45 8.25 -2.89
CA TYR A 52 -2.27 8.86 -3.95
C TYR A 52 -1.97 8.19 -5.28
N ASP A 53 -2.92 8.26 -6.20
CA ASP A 53 -2.69 7.78 -7.56
C ASP A 53 -1.53 8.53 -8.20
N VAL A 54 -0.72 7.83 -8.97
CA VAL A 54 0.39 8.44 -9.69
C VAL A 54 0.46 7.88 -11.10
N ASP A 55 0.67 8.78 -12.05
CA ASP A 55 0.94 8.42 -13.44
C ASP A 55 2.36 8.89 -13.75
N PRO A 56 3.35 7.99 -13.82
CA PRO A 56 4.74 8.41 -14.02
C PRO A 56 4.99 9.14 -15.32
N ALA A 57 4.14 8.93 -16.33
CA ALA A 57 4.26 9.66 -17.58
C ALA A 57 3.92 11.14 -17.43
N GLU A 58 3.07 11.47 -16.46
CA GLU A 58 2.68 12.85 -16.17
C GLU A 58 3.53 13.44 -15.07
N ASN A 59 3.63 12.75 -13.94
CA ASN A 59 4.37 13.23 -12.78
C ASN A 59 4.72 12.04 -11.89
N PRO A 60 5.99 11.65 -11.82
CA PRO A 60 6.39 10.48 -11.04
C PRO A 60 6.54 10.74 -9.55
N ASN A 61 6.42 11.99 -9.11
CA ASN A 61 6.55 12.33 -7.71
C ASN A 61 5.34 11.82 -6.94
N ALA A 62 5.59 11.18 -5.81
CA ALA A 62 4.54 10.49 -5.07
C ALA A 62 4.81 10.56 -3.57
N SER A 63 3.84 10.07 -2.81
CA SER A 63 3.95 9.99 -1.34
C SER A 63 3.82 8.53 -0.92
N LEU A 64 4.77 8.08 -0.12
CA LEU A 64 4.81 6.73 0.41
C LEU A 64 4.37 6.75 1.87
N LEU A 65 3.27 6.08 2.15
CA LEU A 65 2.76 5.99 3.52
C LEU A 65 3.59 4.96 4.28
N ILE A 66 4.21 5.40 5.37
CA ILE A 66 5.07 4.53 6.17
C ILE A 66 4.50 4.27 7.56
N ARG A 67 3.51 5.05 7.97
CA ARG A 67 2.84 4.88 9.26
C ARG A 67 1.42 5.40 9.13
N GLY A 68 0.49 4.64 9.64
CA GLY A 68 -0.92 5.03 9.63
C GLY A 68 -1.84 3.84 9.60
N VAL A 69 -3.13 4.12 9.56
CA VAL A 69 -4.18 3.10 9.50
C VAL A 69 -4.84 3.20 8.13
N ILE A 70 -4.85 2.10 7.39
CA ILE A 70 -5.49 2.06 6.08
C ILE A 70 -6.77 1.22 6.14
N ASP A 71 -7.73 1.61 5.32
CA ASP A 71 -8.95 0.84 5.12
C ASP A 71 -8.66 -0.14 3.98
N THR A 72 -8.55 -1.42 4.31
CA THR A 72 -8.14 -2.43 3.33
C THR A 72 -9.16 -2.61 2.22
N LYS A 73 -10.42 -2.40 2.48
CA LYS A 73 -11.44 -2.46 1.43
C LYS A 73 -11.25 -1.37 0.40
N LYS A 74 -11.02 -0.14 0.88
CA LYS A 74 -10.80 0.98 -0.03
C LYS A 74 -9.48 0.84 -0.76
N ALA A 75 -8.44 0.39 -0.07
CA ALA A 75 -7.13 0.18 -0.68
C ALA A 75 -7.19 -0.90 -1.76
N ALA A 76 -7.88 -2.00 -1.51
CA ALA A 76 -8.04 -3.07 -2.49
C ALA A 76 -8.84 -2.61 -3.69
N ALA A 77 -9.93 -1.89 -3.45
CA ALA A 77 -10.78 -1.38 -4.54
C ALA A 77 -10.01 -0.39 -5.42
N SER A 78 -9.19 0.46 -4.82
CA SER A 78 -8.40 1.45 -5.56
C SER A 78 -7.27 0.80 -6.34
N SER A 79 -6.47 -0.02 -5.67
CA SER A 79 -5.19 -0.50 -6.21
C SER A 79 -5.31 -1.81 -6.97
N SER A 80 -6.38 -2.56 -6.76
CA SER A 80 -6.56 -3.94 -7.23
C SER A 80 -5.59 -4.92 -6.58
N PHE A 81 -4.84 -4.49 -5.58
CA PHE A 81 -4.02 -5.41 -4.80
C PHE A 81 -4.91 -6.16 -3.82
N THR A 82 -4.71 -7.46 -3.71
CA THR A 82 -5.53 -8.28 -2.84
C THR A 82 -5.03 -8.23 -1.41
N TYR A 83 -5.81 -7.59 -0.54
CA TYR A 83 -5.50 -7.47 0.89
C TYR A 83 -6.13 -8.65 1.64
N ASP A 84 -5.64 -9.86 1.37
CA ASP A 84 -6.09 -11.02 2.13
C ASP A 84 -5.30 -11.13 3.44
N ALA A 85 -5.64 -12.12 4.25
CA ALA A 85 -5.04 -12.26 5.58
C ALA A 85 -3.51 -12.43 5.50
N ASP A 86 -3.03 -13.17 4.51
CA ASP A 86 -1.60 -13.39 4.35
C ASP A 86 -0.89 -12.10 3.92
N ALA A 87 -1.52 -11.34 3.02
CA ALA A 87 -0.96 -10.07 2.57
C ALA A 87 -0.89 -9.06 3.71
N ILE A 88 -1.94 -8.97 4.52
CA ILE A 88 -1.97 -8.06 5.66
C ILE A 88 -0.86 -8.42 6.65
N LYS A 89 -0.69 -9.69 6.92
CA LYS A 89 0.36 -10.16 7.81
C LYS A 89 1.75 -9.85 7.27
N ALA A 90 1.95 -10.07 5.97
CA ALA A 90 3.22 -9.79 5.32
C ALA A 90 3.54 -8.30 5.32
N LEU A 91 2.53 -7.46 5.09
CA LEU A 91 2.70 -6.01 5.13
C LEU A 91 3.05 -5.53 6.54
N LYS A 92 2.41 -6.08 7.55
CA LYS A 92 2.72 -5.71 8.92
C LYS A 92 4.17 -6.05 9.27
N THR A 93 4.67 -7.14 8.75
CA THR A 93 6.06 -7.51 8.94
C THR A 93 7.01 -6.57 8.20
N ALA A 94 6.69 -6.23 6.95
CA ALA A 94 7.53 -5.39 6.12
C ALA A 94 7.49 -3.93 6.55
N VAL A 95 6.30 -3.44 6.92
CA VAL A 95 6.08 -2.04 7.29
C VAL A 95 5.32 -2.00 8.61
N PRO A 96 6.03 -2.16 9.75
CA PRO A 96 5.35 -2.29 11.03
C PRO A 96 4.49 -1.09 11.44
N GLY A 97 4.74 0.07 10.87
CA GLY A 97 3.95 1.27 11.16
C GLY A 97 2.58 1.30 10.48
N ILE A 98 2.31 0.38 9.56
CA ILE A 98 1.04 0.33 8.86
C ILE A 98 0.09 -0.63 9.58
N PHE A 99 -1.10 -0.13 9.89
CA PHE A 99 -2.17 -0.92 10.49
C PHE A 99 -3.30 -1.04 9.48
N CYS A 100 -3.76 -2.26 9.28
CA CYS A 100 -4.81 -2.54 8.31
C CYS A 100 -6.13 -2.78 9.03
N ARG A 101 -7.16 -2.08 8.61
CA ARG A 101 -8.52 -2.26 9.14
C ARG A 101 -9.45 -2.50 7.98
N ASP A 102 -10.32 -3.47 8.17
CA ASP A 102 -11.29 -3.81 7.15
C ASP A 102 -12.63 -3.19 7.51
N ASN A 103 -13.19 -2.46 6.58
CA ASN A 103 -14.52 -1.92 6.70
C ASN A 103 -14.80 -1.22 8.02
N ILE A 104 -14.13 -0.18 8.21
CA ILE A 104 -14.23 0.59 9.43
C ILE A 104 -15.63 1.12 9.65
N SER A 105 -16.30 1.34 8.60
CA SER A 105 -17.63 1.87 8.72
C SER A 105 -18.61 0.90 9.28
N VAL A 106 -18.37 0.03 9.68
CA VAL A 106 -19.29 -0.85 10.09
C VAL A 106 -20.19 -0.72 11.06
N ASN A 107 -20.00 -0.31 10.78
CA ASN A 107 -20.67 -0.36 11.27
C ASN A 107 -21.44 -0.35 11.20
N ALA A 108 -21.43 -0.39 10.92
CA ALA A 108 -22.10 -0.42 10.85
C ALA A 108 -22.30 -0.72 10.81
#